data_35476f9c2b84643406123a8b1ad097a0
#
_entry.id   35476f9c2b84643406123a8b1ad097a0
#
_cell.length_a   1.000
_cell.length_b   1.000
_cell.length_c   1.000
_cell.angle_alpha   90.00
_cell.angle_beta   90.00
_cell.angle_gamma   90.00
#
_symmetry.space_group_name_H-M   'P 1'
#
loop_
_entity.id
_entity.type
_entity.pdbx_description
1 polymer ?
#
loop_
_entity_poly.entity_id
_entity_poly.type
_entity_poly.pdbx_seq_one_letter_code
_entity_poly.pdbx_strand_id
1 'polypeptide(L)'
;MTVPAQIKMTGIGVQIAWDNNQTCTYPYRYLRLQCACAACVEEMTGRPILNVASVPEDIIAAEYLEVGKYALQFLWTDGHDSGIYPFEKLLRLSENDNAVICQNQS
;
A
#
# COMPACT_ATOMS: atom_id res chain seq x y z
N MET A 1 1.64 -16.57 -10.26
CA MET A 1 1.85 -15.40 -9.38
C MET A 1 0.66 -14.45 -9.49
N THR A 2 0.10 -14.04 -8.37
CA THR A 2 -1.04 -13.12 -8.37
C THR A 2 -0.55 -11.69 -8.60
N VAL A 3 -1.11 -11.03 -9.59
CA VAL A 3 -0.74 -9.67 -9.97
C VAL A 3 -1.99 -8.79 -10.07
N PRO A 4 -1.86 -7.47 -9.97
CA PRO A 4 -3.01 -6.59 -10.16
C PRO A 4 -3.55 -6.67 -11.59
N ALA A 5 -4.85 -6.88 -11.72
CA ALA A 5 -5.54 -6.77 -13.00
C ALA A 5 -5.99 -5.32 -13.25
N GLN A 6 -6.33 -4.59 -12.19
CA GLN A 6 -6.73 -3.19 -12.28
C GLN A 6 -6.42 -2.49 -10.96
N ILE A 7 -5.96 -1.25 -11.06
CA ILE A 7 -5.67 -0.40 -9.89
C ILE A 7 -6.49 0.88 -10.01
N LYS A 8 -7.18 1.24 -8.94
CA LYS A 8 -8.06 2.39 -8.91
C LYS A 8 -7.83 3.20 -7.63
N MET A 9 -7.68 4.51 -7.77
CA MET A 9 -7.61 5.41 -6.63
C MET A 9 -9.03 5.84 -6.27
N THR A 10 -9.49 5.47 -5.07
CA THR A 10 -10.82 5.84 -4.59
C THR A 10 -10.74 6.93 -3.53
N GLY A 11 -11.88 7.41 -3.05
CA GLY A 11 -11.90 8.41 -1.99
C GLY A 11 -11.44 7.91 -0.64
N ILE A 12 -11.40 6.60 -0.42
CA ILE A 12 -11.03 6.00 0.87
C ILE A 12 -9.70 5.28 0.84
N GLY A 13 -9.21 4.88 -0.33
CA GLY A 13 -7.95 4.14 -0.41
C GLY A 13 -7.63 3.69 -1.81
N VAL A 14 -6.56 2.91 -1.93
CA VAL A 14 -6.15 2.28 -3.18
C VAL A 14 -6.90 0.97 -3.33
N GLN A 15 -7.66 0.84 -4.40
CA GLN A 15 -8.40 -0.38 -4.69
C GLN A 15 -7.65 -1.17 -5.76
N ILE A 16 -7.31 -2.42 -5.44
CA ILE A 16 -6.60 -3.31 -6.36
C ILE A 16 -7.49 -4.51 -6.66
N ALA A 17 -7.83 -4.68 -7.93
CA ALA A 17 -8.49 -5.90 -8.41
C ALA A 17 -7.39 -6.86 -8.85
N TRP A 18 -7.22 -7.95 -8.09
CA TRP A 18 -6.20 -8.95 -8.37
C TRP A 18 -6.70 -9.94 -9.41
N ASP A 19 -5.77 -10.61 -10.08
CA ASP A 19 -6.12 -11.58 -11.13
C ASP A 19 -6.72 -12.88 -10.58
N ASN A 20 -6.83 -13.01 -9.26
CA ASN A 20 -7.48 -14.15 -8.59
C ASN A 20 -8.96 -13.88 -8.28
N ASN A 21 -9.58 -12.88 -8.92
CA ASN A 21 -10.98 -12.48 -8.73
C ASN A 21 -11.26 -11.83 -7.37
N GLN A 22 -10.23 -11.36 -6.70
CA GLN A 22 -10.37 -10.68 -5.41
C GLN A 22 -10.08 -9.18 -5.60
N THR A 23 -10.94 -8.33 -5.05
CA THR A 23 -10.72 -6.88 -5.06
C THR A 23 -10.51 -6.40 -3.64
N CYS A 24 -9.36 -5.78 -3.39
CA CYS A 24 -8.98 -5.31 -2.05
C CYS A 24 -8.81 -3.81 -2.04
N THR A 25 -9.32 -3.16 -0.99
CA THR A 25 -9.18 -1.73 -0.78
C THR A 25 -8.26 -1.49 0.42
N TYR A 26 -7.20 -0.73 0.17
CA TYR A 26 -6.18 -0.39 1.16
C TYR A 26 -6.37 1.06 1.57
N PRO A 27 -6.84 1.34 2.79
CA PRO A 27 -7.01 2.72 3.23
C PRO A 27 -5.69 3.49 3.13
N TYR A 28 -5.75 4.75 2.71
CA TYR A 28 -4.53 5.51 2.40
C TYR A 28 -3.59 5.61 3.60
N ARG A 29 -4.09 6.04 4.74
CA ARG A 29 -3.24 6.21 5.93
C ARG A 29 -2.67 4.89 6.41
N TYR A 30 -3.47 3.84 6.41
CA TYR A 30 -3.00 2.50 6.75
C TYR A 30 -1.85 2.08 5.82
N LEU A 31 -2.05 2.23 4.52
CA LEU A 31 -1.04 1.83 3.53
C LEU A 31 0.24 2.66 3.68
N ARG A 32 0.12 3.96 3.92
CA ARG A 32 1.27 4.83 4.15
C ARG A 32 2.08 4.38 5.38
N LEU A 33 1.42 3.94 6.44
CA LEU A 33 2.07 3.48 7.66
C LEU A 33 2.79 2.13 7.46
N GLN A 34 2.50 1.42 6.37
CA GLN A 34 3.18 0.16 6.05
C GLN A 34 4.44 0.37 5.20
N CYS A 35 4.85 1.60 4.97
CA CYS A 35 6.05 1.90 4.20
C CYS A 35 7.29 1.33 4.92
N ALA A 36 8.12 0.62 4.16
CA ALA A 36 9.32 -0.04 4.70
C ALA A 36 10.62 0.57 4.16
N CYS A 37 10.57 1.81 3.63
CA CYS A 37 11.77 2.48 3.15
C CYS A 37 12.67 2.89 4.33
N ALA A 38 13.94 3.25 4.03
CA ALA A 38 14.92 3.58 5.06
C ALA A 38 14.51 4.77 5.94
N ALA A 39 13.65 5.66 5.43
CA ALA A 39 13.14 6.79 6.21
C ALA A 39 12.05 6.39 7.21
N CYS A 40 11.45 5.21 7.06
CA CYS A 40 10.33 4.75 7.87
C CYS A 40 10.69 3.58 8.78
N VAL A 41 11.72 2.80 8.42
CA VAL A 41 12.13 1.60 9.15
C VAL A 41 13.65 1.59 9.24
N GLU A 42 14.18 1.28 10.43
CA GLU A 42 15.60 1.13 10.61
C GLU A 42 16.10 -0.15 9.92
N GLU A 43 17.11 -0.01 9.04
CA GLU A 43 17.55 -1.11 8.19
C GLU A 43 18.16 -2.28 8.97
N MET A 44 18.86 -2.00 10.06
CA MET A 44 19.61 -3.03 10.79
C MET A 44 18.73 -3.85 11.72
N THR A 45 17.70 -3.27 12.28
CA THR A 45 16.87 -3.94 13.29
C THR A 45 15.42 -4.13 12.84
N GLY A 46 15.01 -3.52 11.71
CA GLY A 46 13.63 -3.51 11.27
C GLY A 46 12.70 -2.67 12.14
N ARG A 47 13.28 -1.89 13.05
CA ARG A 47 12.53 -1.09 14.01
C ARG A 47 11.85 0.09 13.32
N PRO A 48 10.54 0.31 13.54
CA PRO A 48 9.86 1.46 12.94
C PRO A 48 10.43 2.77 13.47
N ILE A 49 10.81 3.67 12.56
CA ILE A 49 11.20 5.04 12.91
C ILE A 49 10.17 6.06 12.48
N LEU A 50 9.18 5.65 11.69
CA LEU A 50 8.10 6.53 11.28
C LEU A 50 7.24 6.86 12.50
N ASN A 51 7.08 8.16 12.77
CA ASN A 51 6.15 8.60 13.82
C ASN A 51 4.74 8.58 13.24
N VAL A 52 3.88 7.71 13.76
CA VAL A 52 2.51 7.54 13.31
C VAL A 52 1.75 8.87 13.37
N ALA A 53 1.99 9.67 14.41
CA ALA A 53 1.32 10.96 14.58
C ALA A 53 1.74 11.99 13.52
N SER A 54 2.87 11.80 12.83
CA SER A 54 3.33 12.72 11.80
C SER A 54 2.64 12.50 10.45
N VAL A 55 1.93 11.38 10.29
CA VAL A 55 1.20 11.09 9.05
C VAL A 55 -0.20 11.69 9.17
N PRO A 56 -0.59 12.62 8.27
CA PRO A 56 -1.93 13.23 8.33
C PRO A 56 -3.03 12.18 8.21
N GLU A 57 -4.14 12.40 8.90
CA GLU A 57 -5.29 11.49 8.78
C GLU A 57 -5.96 11.57 7.42
N ASP A 58 -5.81 12.70 6.74
CA ASP A 58 -6.37 12.94 5.41
C ASP A 58 -5.38 12.65 4.29
N ILE A 59 -4.28 11.97 4.58
CA ILE A 59 -3.30 11.62 3.56
C ILE A 59 -3.92 10.79 2.46
N ILE A 60 -3.53 11.06 1.22
CA ILE A 60 -3.91 10.25 0.07
C ILE A 60 -2.68 9.97 -0.78
N ALA A 61 -2.77 8.95 -1.62
CA ALA A 61 -1.81 8.72 -2.68
C ALA A 61 -2.27 9.51 -3.90
N ALA A 62 -1.48 10.46 -4.34
CA ALA A 62 -1.82 11.30 -5.50
C ALA A 62 -1.68 10.51 -6.80
N GLU A 63 -0.69 9.63 -6.88
CA GLU A 63 -0.40 8.80 -8.04
C GLU A 63 0.25 7.51 -7.63
N TYR A 64 0.28 6.54 -8.56
CA TYR A 64 1.06 5.32 -8.40
C TYR A 64 1.87 5.06 -9.65
N LEU A 65 2.98 4.32 -9.48
CA LEU A 65 3.84 3.86 -10.57
C LEU A 65 4.05 2.35 -10.41
N GLU A 66 4.06 1.64 -11.52
CA GLU A 66 4.44 0.23 -11.49
C GLU A 66 5.97 0.12 -11.54
N VAL A 67 6.54 -0.63 -10.59
CA VAL A 67 7.97 -0.86 -10.49
C VAL A 67 8.23 -2.27 -11.00
N GLY A 68 8.78 -2.38 -12.22
CA GLY A 68 8.93 -3.67 -12.87
C GLY A 68 7.58 -4.35 -13.01
N LYS A 69 7.53 -5.66 -12.79
CA LYS A 69 6.30 -6.45 -12.79
C LYS A 69 6.01 -7.06 -11.42
N TYR A 70 6.51 -6.46 -10.35
CA TYR A 70 6.46 -7.07 -9.03
C TYR A 70 6.07 -6.12 -7.90
N ALA A 71 5.98 -4.81 -8.16
CA ALA A 71 5.76 -3.83 -7.09
C ALA A 71 5.06 -2.57 -7.59
N LEU A 72 4.54 -1.80 -6.62
CA LEU A 72 3.99 -0.47 -6.84
C LEU A 72 4.73 0.54 -5.98
N GLN A 73 4.85 1.75 -6.48
CA GLN A 73 5.36 2.91 -5.75
C GLN A 73 4.27 3.96 -5.74
N PHE A 74 4.03 4.57 -4.58
CA PHE A 74 3.00 5.59 -4.45
C PHE A 74 3.62 6.95 -4.19
N LEU A 75 3.03 7.99 -4.79
CA LEU A 75 3.37 9.38 -4.51
C LEU A 75 2.35 9.91 -3.51
N TRP A 76 2.78 10.09 -2.27
CA TRP A 76 1.91 10.50 -1.18
C TRP A 76 1.83 12.01 -1.05
N THR A 77 0.70 12.51 -0.54
CA THR A 77 0.49 13.96 -0.38
C THR A 77 1.36 14.60 0.70
N ASP A 78 2.02 13.80 1.55
CA ASP A 78 3.00 14.32 2.51
C ASP A 78 4.39 14.46 1.90
N GLY A 79 4.52 14.26 0.58
CA GLY A 79 5.80 14.36 -0.12
C GLY A 79 6.65 13.11 -0.11
N HIS A 80 6.17 12.05 0.53
CA HIS A 80 6.90 10.78 0.61
C HIS A 80 6.72 9.99 -0.70
N ASP A 81 7.81 9.60 -1.35
CA ASP A 81 7.75 8.92 -2.63
C ASP A 81 8.70 7.72 -2.74
N SER A 82 9.44 7.40 -1.68
CA SER A 82 10.47 6.37 -1.75
C SER A 82 10.00 4.96 -1.36
N GLY A 83 8.75 4.81 -0.92
CA GLY A 83 8.24 3.51 -0.51
C GLY A 83 7.82 2.64 -1.68
N ILE A 84 8.39 1.45 -1.79
CA ILE A 84 8.03 0.47 -2.79
C ILE A 84 7.29 -0.67 -2.10
N TYR A 85 6.13 -1.02 -2.65
CA TYR A 85 5.26 -2.06 -2.11
C TYR A 85 5.22 -3.24 -3.07
N PRO A 86 5.98 -4.31 -2.81
CA PRO A 86 5.88 -5.51 -3.64
C PRO A 86 4.47 -6.09 -3.60
N PHE A 87 4.02 -6.67 -4.71
CA PHE A 87 2.69 -7.30 -4.79
C PHE A 87 2.53 -8.34 -3.69
N GLU A 88 3.57 -9.11 -3.41
CA GLU A 88 3.55 -10.11 -2.34
C GLU A 88 3.25 -9.47 -0.98
N LYS A 89 3.84 -8.31 -0.70
CA LYS A 89 3.57 -7.58 0.54
C LYS A 89 2.13 -7.10 0.60
N LEU A 90 1.61 -6.54 -0.50
CA LEU A 90 0.22 -6.07 -0.57
C LEU A 90 -0.76 -7.22 -0.36
N LEU A 91 -0.50 -8.38 -0.96
CA LEU A 91 -1.33 -9.57 -0.76
C LEU A 91 -1.28 -10.05 0.69
N ARG A 92 -0.09 -10.04 1.30
CA ARG A 92 0.08 -10.45 2.69
C ARG A 92 -0.70 -9.54 3.63
N LEU A 93 -0.67 -8.23 3.39
CA LEU A 93 -1.46 -7.29 4.18
C LEU A 93 -2.95 -7.57 4.06
N SER A 94 -3.42 -7.93 2.86
CA SER A 94 -4.84 -8.23 2.65
C SER A 94 -5.29 -9.51 3.37
N GLU A 95 -4.38 -10.46 3.58
CA GLU A 95 -4.69 -11.72 4.24
C GLU A 95 -4.61 -11.62 5.76
N ASN A 96 -3.72 -10.77 6.28
CA ASN A 96 -3.37 -10.76 7.71
C ASN A 96 -3.87 -9.55 8.47
N ASP A 97 -4.44 -8.55 7.79
CA ASP A 97 -4.85 -7.31 8.45
C ASP A 97 -6.29 -6.95 8.08
N ASN A 98 -7.13 -6.77 9.10
CA ASN A 98 -8.54 -6.44 8.93
C ASN A 98 -8.76 -5.01 8.43
N ALA A 99 -7.72 -4.16 8.44
CA ALA A 99 -7.82 -2.81 7.89
C ALA A 99 -8.01 -2.83 6.37
N VAL A 100 -7.53 -3.88 5.71
CA VAL A 100 -7.70 -4.06 4.27
C VAL A 100 -9.02 -4.78 4.03
N ILE A 101 -9.89 -4.17 3.22
CA ILE A 101 -11.21 -4.71 2.93
C ILE A 101 -11.16 -5.40 1.57
N CYS A 102 -11.37 -6.71 1.56
CA CYS A 102 -11.35 -7.50 0.34
C CYS A 102 -12.70 -8.10 0.06
N GLN A 103 -13.08 -8.14 -1.23
CA GLN A 103 -14.31 -8.75 -1.69
C GLN A 103 -13.99 -9.68 -2.85
N ASN A 104 -14.62 -10.85 -2.86
CA ASN A 104 -14.53 -11.76 -3.99
C ASN A 104 -15.51 -11.31 -5.06
N GLN A 105 -15.02 -11.27 -6.30
CA GLN A 105 -15.88 -11.05 -7.45
C GLN A 105 -16.39 -12.38 -7.95
N SER A 106 -17.68 -12.51 -7.97
CA SER A 106 -18.32 -13.73 -8.51
C SER A 106 -18.58 -13.61 -10.00
#